data_f889255d22aae04825dd957ba0aa7070
#
_entry.id   f889255d22aae04825dd957ba0aa7070
#
_cell.length_a   1.000
_cell.length_b   1.000
_cell.length_c   1.000
_cell.angle_alpha   90.00
_cell.angle_beta   90.00
_cell.angle_gamma   90.00
#
_symmetry.space_group_name_H-M   'P 1'
#
loop_
_entity.id
_entity.type
_entity.pdbx_description
1 polymer ?
#
loop_
_entity_poly.entity_id
_entity_poly.type
_entity_poly.pdbx_seq_one_letter_code
_entity_poly.pdbx_strand_id
1 'polypeptide(L)'
;MIKKSFFLSAYLLLLFAATAQRNTLPIGVFDSGTGGLTVLEAILTLDAFRNSDGAPGADGIPDFAKERFQYLADQANMPYGNYAAAGKTDLLKEHVLKNMAFLLGSTAAHSSANSFAPLPKETVKMLIVACNTATAYAIGDIKNYVSGLPNGGVPVVGVINAGSLAAIRYLQKKKGTVGVFATAGTVASNGYPLVLQAMADSLQLGTLSIVSQGGFGLAESIDRDWSFLSDQARSTRAAYKGPSLRHPTYPIDSTLLGVYGFVKTGNSLLCEYDDQGRCIEMQLNDPVNYVRYHLVSLLEKMREQQYREPLNTLILGCTHYPYLRDTIASVLTELYSYQDNSGYRYRTVLASHVELIDPAIETAKEAYLALRQQKLAVTSNTSLTAGGDAFFISVPNTLLTGVQLQEDGWFTNEYKYGRRAGEQKQFVQFVPFDTRNIAQATYERFRSMLPACYGRIKKTF
;
A
#
# COMPACT_ATOMS: atom_id res chain seq x y z
N MET A 1 31.48 -6.30 -49.50
CA MET A 1 30.10 -6.22 -48.99
C MET A 1 29.76 -7.30 -47.93
N ILE A 2 30.37 -8.47 -47.94
CA ILE A 2 30.03 -9.59 -47.01
C ILE A 2 30.43 -9.35 -45.55
N LYS A 3 31.47 -8.59 -45.22
CA LYS A 3 31.89 -8.32 -43.82
C LYS A 3 30.95 -7.38 -43.06
N LYS A 4 30.28 -6.44 -43.72
CA LYS A 4 29.33 -5.54 -43.03
C LYS A 4 28.01 -6.21 -42.64
N SER A 5 27.52 -7.18 -43.42
CA SER A 5 26.30 -7.96 -43.09
C SER A 5 26.53 -8.89 -41.90
N PHE A 6 27.72 -9.44 -41.72
CA PHE A 6 28.01 -10.33 -40.59
C PHE A 6 28.09 -9.59 -39.26
N PHE A 7 28.64 -8.37 -39.25
CA PHE A 7 28.66 -7.53 -38.04
C PHE A 7 27.27 -7.03 -37.64
N LEU A 8 26.43 -6.70 -38.62
CA LEU A 8 25.06 -6.26 -38.34
C LEU A 8 24.19 -7.41 -37.79
N SER A 9 24.34 -8.63 -38.35
CA SER A 9 23.63 -9.83 -37.84
C SER A 9 24.12 -10.26 -36.46
N ALA A 10 25.42 -10.19 -36.17
CA ALA A 10 25.98 -10.50 -34.86
C ALA A 10 25.55 -9.46 -33.81
N TYR A 11 25.49 -8.17 -34.18
CA TYR A 11 25.00 -7.09 -33.28
C TYR A 11 23.51 -7.21 -33.00
N LEU A 12 22.67 -7.55 -34.00
CA LEU A 12 21.26 -7.86 -33.81
C LEU A 12 21.06 -9.09 -32.91
N LEU A 13 21.83 -10.16 -33.11
CA LEU A 13 21.78 -11.37 -32.27
C LEU A 13 22.19 -11.08 -30.83
N LEU A 14 23.20 -10.24 -30.59
CA LEU A 14 23.59 -9.79 -29.24
C LEU A 14 22.54 -8.92 -28.58
N LEU A 15 21.89 -8.05 -29.34
CA LEU A 15 20.76 -7.24 -28.82
C LEU A 15 19.54 -8.11 -28.49
N PHE A 16 19.22 -9.11 -29.33
CA PHE A 16 18.14 -10.07 -29.04
C PHE A 16 18.45 -10.95 -27.83
N ALA A 17 19.70 -11.42 -27.66
CA ALA A 17 20.13 -12.20 -26.51
C ALA A 17 20.08 -11.37 -25.22
N ALA A 18 20.51 -10.11 -25.26
CA ALA A 18 20.47 -9.20 -24.10
C ALA A 18 19.03 -8.84 -23.68
N THR A 19 18.12 -8.65 -24.64
CA THR A 19 16.69 -8.39 -24.35
C THR A 19 15.98 -9.65 -23.86
N ALA A 20 16.24 -10.81 -24.43
CA ALA A 20 15.69 -12.08 -23.98
C ALA A 20 16.12 -12.41 -22.53
N GLN A 21 17.36 -12.09 -22.17
CA GLN A 21 17.86 -12.27 -20.80
C GLN A 21 17.19 -11.29 -19.80
N ARG A 22 16.85 -10.06 -20.22
CA ARG A 22 16.11 -9.10 -19.35
C ARG A 22 14.69 -9.55 -19.05
N ASN A 23 14.00 -10.19 -19.97
CA ASN A 23 12.61 -10.61 -19.78
C ASN A 23 12.45 -11.69 -18.71
N THR A 24 13.49 -12.50 -18.46
CA THR A 24 13.46 -13.56 -17.45
C THR A 24 13.74 -13.07 -16.04
N LEU A 25 14.22 -11.83 -15.87
CA LEU A 25 14.48 -11.26 -14.56
C LEU A 25 13.18 -11.07 -13.76
N PRO A 26 13.22 -11.17 -12.43
CA PRO A 26 12.04 -10.97 -11.58
C PRO A 26 11.58 -9.51 -11.56
N ILE A 27 10.34 -9.29 -11.14
CA ILE A 27 9.77 -7.99 -10.83
C ILE A 27 10.05 -7.70 -9.36
N GLY A 28 10.64 -6.53 -9.05
CA GLY A 28 10.88 -6.07 -7.69
C GLY A 28 9.64 -5.40 -7.12
N VAL A 29 9.19 -5.83 -5.95
CA VAL A 29 8.09 -5.23 -5.19
C VAL A 29 8.62 -4.78 -3.83
N PHE A 30 8.46 -3.52 -3.51
CA PHE A 30 8.98 -2.91 -2.29
C PHE A 30 7.88 -2.32 -1.43
N ASP A 31 7.95 -2.60 -0.13
CA ASP A 31 7.16 -1.92 0.91
C ASP A 31 8.00 -1.66 2.17
N SER A 32 7.52 -0.76 3.03
CA SER A 32 8.12 -0.51 4.35
C SER A 32 7.96 -1.68 5.32
N GLY A 33 7.08 -2.63 5.04
CA GLY A 33 6.81 -3.79 5.87
C GLY A 33 6.16 -4.93 5.10
N THR A 34 5.36 -5.74 5.77
CA THR A 34 4.64 -6.85 5.14
C THR A 34 3.29 -6.43 4.51
N GLY A 35 2.82 -5.20 4.75
CA GLY A 35 1.55 -4.70 4.20
C GLY A 35 1.51 -4.68 2.67
N GLY A 36 2.63 -4.40 2.01
CA GLY A 36 2.73 -4.41 0.54
C GLY A 36 2.54 -5.78 -0.12
N LEU A 37 2.50 -6.88 0.66
CA LEU A 37 2.09 -8.19 0.15
C LEU A 37 0.65 -8.19 -0.38
N THR A 38 -0.21 -7.26 0.07
CA THR A 38 -1.55 -7.09 -0.50
C THR A 38 -1.51 -6.56 -1.95
N VAL A 39 -0.54 -5.69 -2.26
CA VAL A 39 -0.30 -5.25 -3.64
C VAL A 39 0.25 -6.40 -4.49
N LEU A 40 1.15 -7.21 -3.93
CA LEU A 40 1.65 -8.40 -4.61
C LEU A 40 0.52 -9.43 -4.82
N GLU A 41 -0.39 -9.61 -3.85
CA GLU A 41 -1.57 -10.47 -4.00
C GLU A 41 -2.45 -10.00 -5.17
N ALA A 42 -2.72 -8.69 -5.25
CA ALA A 42 -3.48 -8.11 -6.36
C ALA A 42 -2.78 -8.34 -7.72
N ILE A 43 -1.45 -8.27 -7.77
CA ILE A 43 -0.66 -8.58 -8.97
C ILE A 43 -0.80 -10.06 -9.34
N LEU A 44 -0.63 -10.95 -8.37
CA LEU A 44 -0.67 -12.40 -8.60
C LEU A 44 -2.05 -12.93 -9.02
N THR A 45 -3.11 -12.21 -8.66
CA THR A 45 -4.50 -12.59 -8.93
C THR A 45 -5.15 -11.77 -10.03
N LEU A 46 -4.48 -10.75 -10.57
CA LEU A 46 -5.01 -9.92 -11.65
C LEU A 46 -5.31 -10.77 -12.88
N ASP A 47 -6.55 -10.70 -13.37
CA ASP A 47 -7.02 -11.24 -14.64
C ASP A 47 -7.88 -10.15 -15.32
N ALA A 48 -7.22 -9.14 -15.86
CA ALA A 48 -7.84 -7.97 -16.48
C ALA A 48 -7.50 -7.85 -17.98
N PHE A 49 -6.55 -8.63 -18.45
CA PHE A 49 -6.09 -8.62 -19.82
C PHE A 49 -6.01 -10.05 -20.38
N ARG A 50 -6.26 -10.21 -21.66
CA ARG A 50 -6.06 -11.50 -22.31
C ARG A 50 -4.57 -11.81 -22.46
N ASN A 51 -4.11 -12.94 -21.94
CA ASN A 51 -2.71 -13.34 -21.99
C ASN A 51 -2.19 -13.58 -23.42
N SER A 52 -3.08 -13.85 -24.37
CA SER A 52 -2.73 -14.11 -25.78
C SER A 52 -2.22 -12.85 -26.51
N ASP A 53 -2.89 -11.71 -26.33
CA ASP A 53 -2.62 -10.47 -27.07
C ASP A 53 -2.43 -9.23 -26.18
N GLY A 54 -2.78 -9.34 -24.87
CA GLY A 54 -2.70 -8.24 -23.90
C GLY A 54 -3.83 -7.22 -24.04
N ALA A 55 -4.88 -7.52 -24.78
CA ALA A 55 -6.05 -6.66 -24.86
C ALA A 55 -6.87 -6.73 -23.56
N PRO A 56 -7.60 -5.66 -23.20
CA PRO A 56 -8.48 -5.68 -22.04
C PRO A 56 -9.51 -6.82 -22.08
N GLY A 57 -9.71 -7.50 -20.97
CA GLY A 57 -10.67 -8.60 -20.79
C GLY A 57 -10.03 -9.80 -20.11
N ALA A 58 -10.70 -10.35 -19.11
CA ALA A 58 -10.27 -11.55 -18.40
C ALA A 58 -10.32 -12.78 -19.32
N ASP A 59 -9.35 -13.70 -19.17
CA ASP A 59 -9.29 -14.97 -19.90
C ASP A 59 -9.20 -16.21 -18.98
N GLY A 60 -9.35 -16.01 -17.67
CA GLY A 60 -9.32 -17.06 -16.65
C GLY A 60 -7.89 -17.44 -16.22
N ILE A 61 -6.87 -16.75 -16.73
CA ILE A 61 -5.47 -16.98 -16.39
C ILE A 61 -4.89 -15.69 -15.83
N PRO A 62 -4.31 -15.69 -14.62
CA PRO A 62 -3.71 -14.47 -14.06
C PRO A 62 -2.69 -13.85 -15.03
N ASP A 63 -2.75 -12.53 -15.18
CA ASP A 63 -1.94 -11.75 -16.13
C ASP A 63 -0.43 -11.90 -15.91
N PHE A 64 -0.01 -12.16 -14.67
CA PHE A 64 1.37 -12.35 -14.26
C PHE A 64 1.76 -13.83 -14.01
N ALA A 65 0.98 -14.78 -14.54
CA ALA A 65 1.18 -16.21 -14.27
C ALA A 65 2.60 -16.73 -14.60
N LYS A 66 3.28 -16.11 -15.56
CA LYS A 66 4.65 -16.47 -15.98
C LYS A 66 5.74 -15.61 -15.35
N GLU A 67 5.39 -14.60 -14.58
CA GLU A 67 6.34 -13.68 -13.97
C GLU A 67 6.87 -14.22 -12.63
N ARG A 68 8.13 -13.84 -12.33
CA ARG A 68 8.78 -14.08 -11.04
C ARG A 68 8.91 -12.78 -10.28
N PHE A 69 8.98 -12.86 -8.95
CA PHE A 69 8.99 -11.69 -8.09
C PHE A 69 10.13 -11.72 -7.07
N GLN A 70 10.66 -10.54 -6.78
CA GLN A 70 11.46 -10.29 -5.58
C GLN A 70 10.72 -9.28 -4.71
N TYR A 71 10.29 -9.70 -3.54
CA TYR A 71 9.65 -8.82 -2.57
C TYR A 71 10.67 -8.35 -1.54
N LEU A 72 10.60 -7.08 -1.14
CA LEU A 72 11.40 -6.52 -0.06
C LEU A 72 10.50 -5.77 0.92
N ALA A 73 10.53 -6.20 2.20
CA ALA A 73 9.97 -5.48 3.34
C ALA A 73 11.07 -4.74 4.10
N ASP A 74 11.01 -3.41 4.20
CA ASP A 74 11.95 -2.66 5.05
C ASP A 74 11.48 -2.57 6.51
N GLN A 75 11.25 -3.72 7.11
CA GLN A 75 10.64 -3.90 8.42
C GLN A 75 11.43 -3.20 9.55
N ALA A 76 12.77 -3.23 9.52
CA ALA A 76 13.59 -2.62 10.54
C ALA A 76 13.43 -1.09 10.63
N ASN A 77 13.09 -0.45 9.53
CA ASN A 77 12.86 1.00 9.47
C ASN A 77 11.37 1.40 9.54
N MET A 78 10.44 0.45 9.57
CA MET A 78 8.99 0.71 9.72
C MET A 78 8.68 1.30 11.11
N PRO A 79 7.63 2.15 11.25
CA PRO A 79 6.75 2.69 10.22
C PRO A 79 7.31 3.97 9.57
N TYR A 80 7.22 4.06 8.25
CA TYR A 80 7.75 5.17 7.46
C TYR A 80 7.05 6.52 7.71
N GLY A 81 5.77 6.51 8.07
CA GLY A 81 5.01 7.72 8.37
C GLY A 81 5.61 8.59 9.49
N ASN A 82 6.27 7.96 10.46
CA ASN A 82 6.83 8.65 11.60
C ASN A 82 8.08 9.49 11.26
N TYR A 83 8.81 9.19 10.19
CA TYR A 83 9.98 9.98 9.78
C TYR A 83 9.59 11.41 9.40
N ALA A 84 8.50 11.59 8.68
CA ALA A 84 8.02 12.92 8.32
C ALA A 84 7.58 13.72 9.55
N ALA A 85 6.86 13.08 10.48
CA ALA A 85 6.45 13.68 11.75
C ALA A 85 7.67 14.08 12.63
N ALA A 86 8.77 13.32 12.55
CA ALA A 86 10.03 13.61 13.24
C ALA A 86 10.94 14.59 12.49
N GLY A 87 10.50 15.17 11.35
CA GLY A 87 11.35 16.04 10.52
C GLY A 87 12.53 15.33 9.83
N LYS A 88 12.39 14.00 9.58
CA LYS A 88 13.45 13.13 9.06
C LYS A 88 13.16 12.64 7.64
N THR A 89 12.55 13.46 6.81
CA THR A 89 12.17 13.10 5.43
C THR A 89 13.39 12.71 4.59
N ASP A 90 14.53 13.37 4.76
CA ASP A 90 15.76 13.03 4.03
C ASP A 90 16.28 11.63 4.40
N LEU A 91 16.19 11.25 5.67
CA LEU A 91 16.55 9.90 6.12
C LEU A 91 15.59 8.85 5.56
N LEU A 92 14.29 9.15 5.50
CA LEU A 92 13.30 8.31 4.84
C LEU A 92 13.66 8.06 3.37
N LYS A 93 13.96 9.13 2.62
CA LYS A 93 14.37 9.04 1.21
C LYS A 93 15.62 8.19 1.03
N GLU A 94 16.60 8.35 1.93
CA GLU A 94 17.82 7.53 1.93
C GLU A 94 17.50 6.03 2.12
N HIS A 95 16.62 5.68 3.07
CA HIS A 95 16.19 4.29 3.25
C HIS A 95 15.53 3.75 1.98
N VAL A 96 14.62 4.51 1.40
CA VAL A 96 13.94 4.10 0.15
C VAL A 96 14.95 3.87 -0.99
N LEU A 97 15.91 4.78 -1.19
CA LEU A 97 16.92 4.62 -2.24
C LEU A 97 17.86 3.43 -1.98
N LYS A 98 18.23 3.15 -0.72
CA LYS A 98 18.99 1.93 -0.35
C LYS A 98 18.20 0.66 -0.66
N ASN A 99 16.89 0.65 -0.45
CA ASN A 99 16.01 -0.46 -0.80
C ASN A 99 15.94 -0.66 -2.33
N MET A 100 15.89 0.43 -3.10
CA MET A 100 15.94 0.33 -4.58
C MET A 100 17.29 -0.20 -5.04
N ALA A 101 18.39 0.31 -4.47
CA ALA A 101 19.74 -0.19 -4.77
C ALA A 101 19.88 -1.69 -4.44
N PHE A 102 19.28 -2.16 -3.36
CA PHE A 102 19.24 -3.59 -3.03
C PHE A 102 18.49 -4.40 -4.11
N LEU A 103 17.27 -4.01 -4.48
CA LEU A 103 16.50 -4.74 -5.50
C LEU A 103 17.20 -4.77 -6.86
N LEU A 104 17.86 -3.68 -7.24
CA LEU A 104 18.63 -3.55 -8.48
C LEU A 104 20.02 -4.18 -8.39
N GLY A 105 20.49 -4.52 -7.20
CA GLY A 105 21.76 -5.19 -6.98
C GLY A 105 21.68 -6.71 -7.14
N SER A 106 22.83 -7.38 -7.04
CA SER A 106 22.98 -8.82 -7.22
C SER A 106 23.35 -9.59 -5.96
N THR A 107 23.29 -8.94 -4.79
CA THR A 107 23.64 -9.56 -3.50
C THR A 107 22.63 -9.23 -2.42
N ALA A 108 22.35 -10.21 -1.56
CA ALA A 108 21.64 -10.11 -0.29
C ALA A 108 22.57 -10.55 0.83
N ALA A 109 22.07 -10.67 2.06
CA ALA A 109 22.81 -11.21 3.20
C ALA A 109 22.15 -12.49 3.70
N HIS A 110 22.94 -13.50 4.01
CA HIS A 110 22.50 -14.65 4.78
C HIS A 110 22.79 -14.38 6.26
N SER A 111 21.77 -14.37 7.10
CA SER A 111 21.90 -14.17 8.53
C SER A 111 22.24 -15.50 9.23
N SER A 112 23.32 -15.50 9.99
CA SER A 112 23.60 -16.51 11.01
C SER A 112 23.69 -15.84 12.38
N ALA A 113 23.75 -16.60 13.47
CA ALA A 113 23.64 -16.08 14.85
C ALA A 113 24.56 -14.89 15.17
N ASN A 114 25.73 -14.76 14.52
CA ASN A 114 26.69 -13.71 14.78
C ASN A 114 27.36 -13.15 13.51
N SER A 115 26.81 -13.38 12.31
CA SER A 115 27.41 -12.90 11.06
C SER A 115 26.38 -12.73 9.95
N PHE A 116 26.73 -11.89 8.96
CA PHE A 116 26.01 -11.76 7.71
C PHE A 116 26.97 -12.13 6.56
N ALA A 117 26.66 -13.20 5.85
CA ALA A 117 27.42 -13.63 4.68
C ALA A 117 26.73 -13.18 3.38
N PRO A 118 27.48 -12.84 2.32
CA PRO A 118 26.89 -12.51 1.02
C PRO A 118 26.09 -13.69 0.47
N LEU A 119 24.87 -13.40 -0.03
CA LEU A 119 24.00 -14.33 -0.72
C LEU A 119 23.73 -13.80 -2.12
N PRO A 120 24.09 -14.53 -3.19
CA PRO A 120 23.75 -14.12 -4.56
C PRO A 120 22.24 -14.02 -4.75
N LYS A 121 21.80 -12.98 -5.48
CA LYS A 121 20.42 -12.81 -5.93
C LYS A 121 20.39 -12.23 -7.35
N GLU A 122 19.28 -12.39 -8.05
CA GLU A 122 19.09 -11.73 -9.35
C GLU A 122 18.78 -10.24 -9.15
N THR A 123 19.11 -9.41 -10.13
CA THR A 123 18.57 -8.05 -10.25
C THR A 123 17.12 -8.11 -10.75
N VAL A 124 16.41 -6.98 -10.70
CA VAL A 124 15.02 -6.90 -11.14
C VAL A 124 14.86 -6.14 -12.44
N LYS A 125 13.84 -6.49 -13.24
CA LYS A 125 13.51 -5.84 -14.53
C LYS A 125 12.51 -4.70 -14.40
N MET A 126 11.85 -4.54 -13.25
CA MET A 126 10.85 -3.53 -12.93
C MET A 126 10.83 -3.30 -11.43
N LEU A 127 10.49 -2.10 -10.99
CA LEU A 127 10.26 -1.75 -9.60
C LEU A 127 8.80 -1.36 -9.38
N ILE A 128 8.15 -2.00 -8.42
CA ILE A 128 6.82 -1.63 -7.91
C ILE A 128 6.98 -1.13 -6.48
N VAL A 129 6.63 0.12 -6.25
CA VAL A 129 6.66 0.76 -4.93
C VAL A 129 5.27 0.65 -4.33
N ALA A 130 5.05 -0.40 -3.55
CA ALA A 130 3.78 -0.71 -2.90
C ALA A 130 3.49 0.16 -1.66
N CYS A 131 4.52 0.79 -1.10
CA CYS A 131 4.41 1.66 0.06
C CYS A 131 3.87 3.04 -0.30
N ASN A 132 2.72 3.42 0.28
CA ASN A 132 2.15 4.77 0.09
C ASN A 132 3.12 5.87 0.52
N THR A 133 3.72 5.75 1.70
CA THR A 133 4.65 6.76 2.23
C THR A 133 5.90 6.89 1.35
N ALA A 134 6.50 5.78 0.94
CA ALA A 134 7.66 5.81 0.03
C ALA A 134 7.29 6.43 -1.32
N THR A 135 6.11 6.13 -1.87
CA THR A 135 5.62 6.73 -3.11
C THR A 135 5.44 8.25 -2.95
N ALA A 136 4.79 8.69 -1.86
CA ALA A 136 4.54 10.10 -1.60
C ALA A 136 5.82 10.94 -1.52
N TYR A 137 6.83 10.43 -0.81
CA TYR A 137 8.03 11.22 -0.49
C TYR A 137 9.22 10.99 -1.44
N ALA A 138 9.32 9.83 -2.10
CA ALA A 138 10.55 9.43 -2.78
C ALA A 138 10.36 8.95 -4.23
N ILE A 139 9.15 8.93 -4.80
CA ILE A 139 8.94 8.39 -6.16
C ILE A 139 9.75 9.15 -7.23
N GLY A 140 9.90 10.48 -7.07
CA GLY A 140 10.73 11.30 -7.94
C GLY A 140 12.21 10.95 -7.82
N ASP A 141 12.70 10.80 -6.58
CA ASP A 141 14.09 10.41 -6.29
C ASP A 141 14.40 9.02 -6.84
N ILE A 142 13.45 8.07 -6.71
CA ILE A 142 13.58 6.71 -7.29
C ILE A 142 13.71 6.78 -8.82
N LYS A 143 12.83 7.53 -9.49
CA LYS A 143 12.86 7.66 -10.96
C LYS A 143 14.17 8.31 -11.43
N ASN A 144 14.64 9.35 -10.74
CA ASN A 144 15.91 10.00 -11.03
C ASN A 144 17.09 9.03 -10.82
N TYR A 145 17.10 8.27 -9.72
CA TYR A 145 18.12 7.27 -9.45
C TYR A 145 18.17 6.20 -10.55
N VAL A 146 17.01 5.66 -10.91
CA VAL A 146 16.89 4.61 -11.93
C VAL A 146 17.28 5.10 -13.32
N SER A 147 16.90 6.34 -13.70
CA SER A 147 17.26 6.91 -15.01
C SER A 147 18.76 7.16 -15.17
N GLY A 148 19.48 7.34 -14.06
CA GLY A 148 20.95 7.49 -14.05
C GLY A 148 21.72 6.17 -14.20
N LEU A 149 21.03 5.02 -14.24
CA LEU A 149 21.71 3.73 -14.38
C LEU A 149 22.21 3.47 -15.81
N PRO A 150 23.38 2.79 -15.99
CA PRO A 150 24.03 2.64 -17.30
C PRO A 150 23.19 1.97 -18.39
N ASN A 151 22.20 1.16 -18.01
CA ASN A 151 21.37 0.37 -18.95
C ASN A 151 20.00 1.02 -19.24
N GLY A 152 19.86 2.34 -19.05
CA GLY A 152 18.61 3.06 -19.30
C GLY A 152 17.49 2.78 -18.32
N GLY A 153 17.81 2.19 -17.17
CA GLY A 153 16.91 1.97 -16.06
C GLY A 153 15.89 0.84 -16.26
N VAL A 154 14.95 0.79 -15.34
CA VAL A 154 13.80 -0.12 -15.33
C VAL A 154 12.51 0.66 -15.12
N PRO A 155 11.33 0.18 -15.57
CA PRO A 155 10.06 0.83 -15.25
C PRO A 155 9.85 0.91 -13.73
N VAL A 156 9.27 2.04 -13.29
CA VAL A 156 8.93 2.27 -11.88
C VAL A 156 7.45 2.61 -11.78
N VAL A 157 6.69 1.80 -11.06
CA VAL A 157 5.26 1.99 -10.78
C VAL A 157 5.07 2.23 -9.29
N GLY A 158 4.40 3.32 -8.93
CA GLY A 158 4.09 3.65 -7.53
C GLY A 158 2.60 3.58 -7.24
N VAL A 159 2.25 3.03 -6.10
CA VAL A 159 0.85 2.76 -5.70
C VAL A 159 -0.01 4.03 -5.67
N ILE A 160 0.50 5.17 -5.17
CA ILE A 160 -0.24 6.44 -5.20
C ILE A 160 -0.48 6.90 -6.64
N ASN A 161 0.54 6.79 -7.51
CA ASN A 161 0.44 7.23 -8.89
C ASN A 161 -0.63 6.42 -9.65
N ALA A 162 -0.63 5.10 -9.50
CA ALA A 162 -1.60 4.23 -10.16
C ALA A 162 -3.04 4.50 -9.69
N GLY A 163 -3.27 4.55 -8.38
CA GLY A 163 -4.59 4.90 -7.83
C GLY A 163 -5.06 6.30 -8.24
N SER A 164 -4.16 7.29 -8.24
CA SER A 164 -4.48 8.65 -8.68
C SER A 164 -4.83 8.71 -10.16
N LEU A 165 -4.09 8.02 -11.02
CA LEU A 165 -4.37 7.97 -12.45
C LEU A 165 -5.74 7.35 -12.75
N ALA A 166 -6.11 6.28 -12.02
CA ALA A 166 -7.43 5.68 -12.15
C ALA A 166 -8.56 6.66 -11.75
N ALA A 167 -8.38 7.40 -10.64
CA ALA A 167 -9.33 8.42 -10.21
C ALA A 167 -9.46 9.54 -11.25
N ILE A 168 -8.36 10.03 -11.81
CA ILE A 168 -8.35 11.04 -12.88
C ILE A 168 -9.10 10.54 -14.13
N ARG A 169 -8.85 9.31 -14.58
CA ARG A 169 -9.55 8.70 -15.72
C ARG A 169 -11.07 8.63 -15.50
N TYR A 170 -11.51 8.41 -14.26
CA TYR A 170 -12.94 8.44 -13.93
C TYR A 170 -13.50 9.88 -13.95
N LEU A 171 -12.78 10.85 -13.35
CA LEU A 171 -13.20 12.25 -13.32
C LEU A 171 -13.29 12.90 -14.69
N GLN A 172 -12.46 12.48 -15.66
CA GLN A 172 -12.57 12.95 -17.05
C GLN A 172 -13.91 12.58 -17.70
N LYS A 173 -14.54 11.50 -17.22
CA LYS A 173 -15.87 11.04 -17.69
C LYS A 173 -17.00 11.65 -16.86
N LYS A 174 -16.77 11.91 -15.58
CA LYS A 174 -17.80 12.37 -14.63
C LYS A 174 -17.20 13.27 -13.57
N LYS A 175 -17.46 14.57 -13.67
CA LYS A 175 -17.01 15.55 -12.68
C LYS A 175 -17.51 15.21 -11.27
N GLY A 176 -16.71 15.53 -10.27
CA GLY A 176 -17.03 15.31 -8.86
C GLY A 176 -15.83 15.53 -7.95
N THR A 177 -16.02 15.24 -6.68
CA THR A 177 -14.96 15.26 -5.67
C THR A 177 -14.29 13.88 -5.55
N VAL A 178 -12.97 13.87 -5.50
CA VAL A 178 -12.17 12.68 -5.12
C VAL A 178 -12.01 12.65 -3.62
N GLY A 179 -12.51 11.60 -2.99
CA GLY A 179 -12.18 11.25 -1.62
C GLY A 179 -10.91 10.41 -1.56
N VAL A 180 -10.04 10.70 -0.61
CA VAL A 180 -8.90 9.86 -0.24
C VAL A 180 -9.16 9.29 1.14
N PHE A 181 -9.53 8.03 1.22
CA PHE A 181 -9.75 7.31 2.46
C PHE A 181 -8.52 6.44 2.73
N ALA A 182 -7.69 6.84 3.67
CA ALA A 182 -6.38 6.23 3.91
C ALA A 182 -6.04 6.22 5.40
N THR A 183 -4.90 5.64 5.80
CA THR A 183 -4.44 5.76 7.19
C THR A 183 -4.16 7.22 7.55
N ALA A 184 -4.22 7.55 8.84
CA ALA A 184 -3.92 8.90 9.34
C ALA A 184 -2.53 9.38 8.85
N GLY A 185 -1.50 8.50 8.87
CA GLY A 185 -0.16 8.82 8.38
C GLY A 185 -0.10 9.07 6.87
N THR A 186 -0.84 8.32 6.07
CA THR A 186 -0.93 8.54 4.61
C THR A 186 -1.62 9.88 4.31
N VAL A 187 -2.70 10.20 5.02
CA VAL A 187 -3.38 11.50 4.85
C VAL A 187 -2.46 12.65 5.28
N ALA A 188 -1.76 12.52 6.40
CA ALA A 188 -0.82 13.53 6.89
C ALA A 188 0.34 13.80 5.89
N SER A 189 0.74 12.80 5.09
CA SER A 189 1.76 12.98 4.04
C SER A 189 1.30 13.89 2.89
N ASN A 190 0.00 14.12 2.74
CA ASN A 190 -0.62 14.82 1.61
C ASN A 190 -0.25 14.25 0.21
N GLY A 191 0.24 13.01 0.17
CA GLY A 191 0.80 12.41 -1.06
C GLY A 191 -0.23 12.25 -2.17
N TYR A 192 -1.43 11.75 -1.87
CA TYR A 192 -2.50 11.62 -2.87
C TYR A 192 -2.96 12.97 -3.43
N PRO A 193 -3.31 13.99 -2.62
CA PRO A 193 -3.68 15.30 -3.14
C PRO A 193 -2.63 15.94 -4.05
N LEU A 194 -1.35 15.87 -3.65
CA LEU A 194 -0.24 16.41 -4.46
C LEU A 194 -0.12 15.68 -5.80
N VAL A 195 -0.18 14.36 -5.84
CA VAL A 195 -0.07 13.59 -7.08
C VAL A 195 -1.30 13.78 -7.97
N LEU A 196 -2.50 13.79 -7.38
CA LEU A 196 -3.76 14.06 -8.10
C LEU A 196 -3.71 15.44 -8.78
N GLN A 197 -3.32 16.48 -8.04
CA GLN A 197 -3.25 17.83 -8.60
C GLN A 197 -2.16 17.94 -9.67
N ALA A 198 -0.96 17.41 -9.44
CA ALA A 198 0.11 17.41 -10.43
C ALA A 198 -0.29 16.68 -11.73
N MET A 199 -1.02 15.57 -11.65
CA MET A 199 -1.57 14.89 -12.82
C MET A 199 -2.64 15.73 -13.51
N ALA A 200 -3.56 16.34 -12.75
CA ALA A 200 -4.58 17.22 -13.30
C ALA A 200 -3.98 18.41 -14.05
N ASP A 201 -2.95 19.03 -13.49
CA ASP A 201 -2.22 20.14 -14.10
C ASP A 201 -1.57 19.70 -15.42
N SER A 202 -0.92 18.52 -15.43
CA SER A 202 -0.30 17.98 -16.65
C SER A 202 -1.31 17.66 -17.76
N LEU A 203 -2.55 17.36 -17.38
CA LEU A 203 -3.67 17.09 -18.30
C LEU A 203 -4.58 18.29 -18.54
N GLN A 204 -4.22 19.46 -18.00
CA GLN A 204 -4.97 20.72 -18.13
C GLN A 204 -6.44 20.61 -17.63
N LEU A 205 -6.67 19.85 -16.58
CA LEU A 205 -8.01 19.63 -16.00
C LEU A 205 -8.42 20.71 -14.99
N GLY A 206 -7.50 21.63 -14.64
CA GLY A 206 -7.72 22.64 -13.61
C GLY A 206 -7.62 22.08 -12.18
N THR A 207 -8.10 22.89 -11.22
CA THR A 207 -8.07 22.51 -9.80
C THR A 207 -9.09 21.43 -9.50
N LEU A 208 -8.64 20.33 -8.91
CA LEU A 208 -9.51 19.25 -8.50
C LEU A 208 -10.18 19.53 -7.14
N SER A 209 -11.40 19.06 -7.00
CA SER A 209 -12.06 18.94 -5.69
C SER A 209 -11.58 17.65 -5.01
N ILE A 210 -10.82 17.78 -3.92
CA ILE A 210 -10.24 16.66 -3.20
C ILE A 210 -10.56 16.77 -1.72
N VAL A 211 -10.96 15.66 -1.10
CA VAL A 211 -11.16 15.55 0.36
C VAL A 211 -10.43 14.33 0.88
N SER A 212 -9.69 14.48 1.99
CA SER A 212 -8.99 13.36 2.61
C SER A 212 -9.59 13.01 3.97
N GLN A 213 -9.73 11.70 4.25
CA GLN A 213 -10.19 11.16 5.53
C GLN A 213 -9.20 10.12 6.05
N GLY A 214 -8.63 10.39 7.23
CA GLY A 214 -7.82 9.42 7.95
C GLY A 214 -8.70 8.39 8.66
N GLY A 215 -8.47 7.12 8.38
CA GLY A 215 -9.20 6.00 9.01
C GLY A 215 -8.48 5.51 10.26
N PHE A 216 -8.38 6.34 11.28
CA PHE A 216 -7.73 5.99 12.56
C PHE A 216 -8.39 4.77 13.21
N GLY A 217 -7.60 3.75 13.49
CA GLY A 217 -8.06 2.51 14.11
C GLY A 217 -8.75 1.53 13.16
N LEU A 218 -9.04 1.90 11.90
CA LEU A 218 -9.73 1.01 10.96
C LEU A 218 -8.83 -0.16 10.52
N ALA A 219 -7.59 0.10 10.13
CA ALA A 219 -6.66 -0.95 9.75
C ALA A 219 -6.37 -1.89 10.92
N GLU A 220 -6.14 -1.33 12.09
CA GLU A 220 -5.90 -2.04 13.34
C GLU A 220 -7.11 -2.90 13.74
N SER A 221 -8.34 -2.40 13.52
CA SER A 221 -9.55 -3.17 13.78
C SER A 221 -9.72 -4.37 12.83
N ILE A 222 -9.34 -4.21 11.56
CA ILE A 222 -9.31 -5.31 10.57
C ILE A 222 -8.27 -6.36 10.98
N ASP A 223 -7.10 -5.92 11.45
CA ASP A 223 -6.04 -6.81 11.97
C ASP A 223 -6.35 -7.40 13.35
N ARG A 224 -7.49 -7.02 13.95
CA ARG A 224 -7.91 -7.45 15.30
C ARG A 224 -6.91 -7.09 16.39
N ASP A 225 -6.24 -5.93 16.25
CA ASP A 225 -5.40 -5.39 17.32
C ASP A 225 -6.28 -5.14 18.56
N TRP A 226 -5.89 -5.77 19.67
CA TRP A 226 -6.66 -5.74 20.91
C TRP A 226 -6.86 -4.33 21.49
N SER A 227 -6.01 -3.38 21.12
CA SER A 227 -6.17 -1.96 21.51
C SER A 227 -7.33 -1.29 20.77
N PHE A 228 -7.80 -1.84 19.66
CA PHE A 228 -8.88 -1.29 18.84
C PHE A 228 -10.10 -2.20 18.75
N LEU A 229 -9.92 -3.52 18.81
CA LEU A 229 -10.98 -4.51 18.75
C LEU A 229 -10.68 -5.68 19.68
N SER A 230 -11.70 -6.21 20.37
CA SER A 230 -11.55 -7.41 21.17
C SER A 230 -12.82 -8.26 21.11
N ASP A 231 -12.71 -9.46 20.59
CA ASP A 231 -13.82 -10.42 20.50
C ASP A 231 -14.36 -10.84 21.89
N GLN A 232 -13.52 -10.73 22.92
CA GLN A 232 -13.84 -11.11 24.28
C GLN A 232 -14.47 -9.98 25.10
N ALA A 233 -14.37 -8.73 24.61
CA ALA A 233 -14.89 -7.58 25.36
C ALA A 233 -16.42 -7.63 25.49
N ARG A 234 -16.92 -7.32 26.68
CA ARG A 234 -18.35 -7.19 27.00
C ARG A 234 -18.70 -5.84 27.63
N SER A 235 -17.68 -5.04 27.92
CA SER A 235 -17.77 -3.68 28.46
C SER A 235 -16.66 -2.81 27.88
N THR A 236 -16.73 -1.49 28.10
CA THR A 236 -15.67 -0.55 27.71
C THR A 236 -14.32 -0.94 28.34
N ARG A 237 -13.23 -0.65 27.65
CA ARG A 237 -11.88 -1.04 28.04
C ARG A 237 -10.98 0.19 28.24
N ALA A 238 -10.30 0.27 29.37
CA ALA A 238 -9.37 1.37 29.66
C ALA A 238 -8.20 1.47 28.65
N ALA A 239 -7.76 0.33 28.11
CA ALA A 239 -6.68 0.27 27.13
C ALA A 239 -7.14 0.49 25.68
N TYR A 240 -8.42 0.78 25.44
CA TYR A 240 -8.94 1.07 24.10
C TYR A 240 -8.39 2.39 23.58
N LYS A 241 -7.97 2.39 22.31
CA LYS A 241 -7.35 3.54 21.63
C LYS A 241 -8.17 4.08 20.46
N GLY A 242 -9.23 3.38 20.06
CA GLY A 242 -10.04 3.77 18.90
C GLY A 242 -10.99 4.95 19.17
N PRO A 243 -11.79 5.36 18.17
CA PRO A 243 -12.79 6.41 18.34
C PRO A 243 -13.77 6.09 19.47
N SER A 244 -14.02 7.06 20.34
CA SER A 244 -14.95 6.92 21.46
C SER A 244 -15.62 8.26 21.78
N LEU A 245 -16.64 8.28 22.64
CA LEU A 245 -17.30 9.55 23.03
C LEU A 245 -16.31 10.55 23.64
N ARG A 246 -15.30 10.06 24.37
CA ARG A 246 -14.33 10.90 25.08
C ARG A 246 -12.95 10.95 24.43
N HIS A 247 -12.80 10.38 23.23
CA HIS A 247 -11.48 10.40 22.58
C HIS A 247 -11.05 11.84 22.25
N PRO A 248 -9.84 12.29 22.63
CA PRO A 248 -9.46 13.70 22.52
C PRO A 248 -9.34 14.21 21.08
N THR A 249 -9.06 13.32 20.12
CA THR A 249 -8.84 13.68 18.70
C THR A 249 -9.91 13.09 17.77
N TYR A 250 -10.49 11.96 18.13
CA TYR A 250 -11.44 11.21 17.31
C TYR A 250 -12.74 10.94 18.11
N PRO A 251 -13.41 12.01 18.62
CA PRO A 251 -14.64 11.82 19.38
C PRO A 251 -15.76 11.30 18.48
N ILE A 252 -16.57 10.40 19.04
CA ILE A 252 -17.87 10.07 18.46
C ILE A 252 -18.81 11.21 18.78
N ASP A 253 -19.36 11.89 17.76
CA ASP A 253 -20.35 12.94 17.95
C ASP A 253 -21.70 12.31 18.34
N SER A 254 -22.13 12.57 19.57
CA SER A 254 -23.39 12.04 20.10
C SER A 254 -24.63 12.54 19.34
N THR A 255 -24.54 13.68 18.67
CA THR A 255 -25.64 14.22 17.84
C THR A 255 -25.82 13.46 16.53
N LEU A 256 -24.80 12.75 16.10
CA LEU A 256 -24.77 11.96 14.86
C LEU A 256 -25.01 10.46 15.07
N LEU A 257 -25.36 10.00 16.28
CA LEU A 257 -25.56 8.58 16.56
C LEU A 257 -26.59 7.91 15.64
N GLY A 258 -27.67 8.63 15.30
CA GLY A 258 -28.67 8.18 14.33
C GLY A 258 -28.11 8.08 12.89
N VAL A 259 -27.17 8.97 12.54
CA VAL A 259 -26.54 9.04 11.22
C VAL A 259 -25.50 7.94 11.04
N TYR A 260 -24.67 7.71 12.06
CA TYR A 260 -23.67 6.61 12.01
C TYR A 260 -24.35 5.26 11.76
N GLY A 261 -25.53 5.03 12.33
CA GLY A 261 -26.24 3.77 12.20
C GLY A 261 -25.41 2.58 12.66
N PHE A 262 -24.67 2.73 13.77
CA PHE A 262 -23.74 1.70 14.27
C PHE A 262 -24.43 0.35 14.46
N VAL A 263 -23.75 -0.71 14.02
CA VAL A 263 -24.14 -2.09 14.31
C VAL A 263 -24.04 -2.32 15.80
N LYS A 264 -25.13 -2.84 16.40
CA LYS A 264 -25.26 -3.06 17.85
C LYS A 264 -25.36 -4.54 18.21
N THR A 265 -25.26 -5.44 17.25
CA THR A 265 -25.37 -6.90 17.48
C THR A 265 -24.14 -7.43 18.21
N GLY A 266 -24.36 -8.31 19.18
CA GLY A 266 -23.27 -8.90 19.94
C GLY A 266 -22.50 -7.85 20.76
N ASN A 267 -21.19 -7.79 20.54
CA ASN A 267 -20.28 -6.85 21.18
C ASN A 267 -19.69 -5.82 20.19
N SER A 268 -20.37 -5.57 19.07
CA SER A 268 -19.88 -4.66 18.01
C SER A 268 -19.77 -3.20 18.48
N LEU A 269 -20.51 -2.84 19.52
CA LEU A 269 -20.50 -1.53 20.17
C LEU A 269 -20.51 -1.72 21.68
N LEU A 270 -19.54 -1.16 22.37
CA LEU A 270 -19.43 -1.26 23.82
C LEU A 270 -19.84 0.06 24.46
N CYS A 271 -20.73 0.03 25.42
CA CYS A 271 -21.18 1.21 26.18
C CYS A 271 -20.99 1.02 27.69
N GLU A 272 -20.54 2.08 28.32
CA GLU A 272 -20.66 2.28 29.77
C GLU A 272 -21.89 3.13 30.04
N TYR A 273 -22.73 2.70 30.98
CA TYR A 273 -24.01 3.37 31.28
C TYR A 273 -23.98 4.04 32.66
N ASP A 274 -24.58 5.19 32.76
CA ASP A 274 -24.85 5.82 34.06
C ASP A 274 -26.08 5.19 34.77
N ASP A 275 -26.34 5.67 35.97
CA ASP A 275 -27.49 5.22 36.80
C ASP A 275 -28.85 5.48 36.13
N GLN A 276 -28.88 6.33 35.10
CA GLN A 276 -30.10 6.66 34.34
C GLN A 276 -30.21 5.85 33.04
N GLY A 277 -29.28 4.91 32.81
CA GLY A 277 -29.22 4.07 31.61
C GLY A 277 -28.74 4.79 30.34
N ARG A 278 -28.08 5.95 30.47
CA ARG A 278 -27.50 6.68 29.35
C ARG A 278 -26.09 6.20 29.11
N CYS A 279 -25.75 5.95 27.84
CA CYS A 279 -24.38 5.59 27.45
C CYS A 279 -23.45 6.81 27.63
N ILE A 280 -22.53 6.75 28.58
CA ILE A 280 -21.61 7.84 28.95
C ILE A 280 -20.22 7.66 28.36
N GLU A 281 -19.87 6.44 27.92
CA GLU A 281 -18.70 6.14 27.11
C GLU A 281 -19.07 5.09 26.09
N MET A 282 -18.63 5.27 24.85
CA MET A 282 -18.92 4.38 23.73
C MET A 282 -17.63 4.06 22.98
N GLN A 283 -17.40 2.78 22.73
CA GLN A 283 -16.22 2.28 22.00
C GLN A 283 -16.65 1.39 20.83
N LEU A 284 -16.04 1.62 19.66
CA LEU A 284 -16.26 0.79 18.48
C LEU A 284 -15.52 -0.53 18.66
N ASN A 285 -16.19 -1.65 18.38
CA ASN A 285 -15.59 -2.97 18.51
C ASN A 285 -15.92 -3.89 17.32
N ASP A 286 -16.12 -3.26 16.14
CA ASP A 286 -16.38 -3.95 14.88
C ASP A 286 -15.86 -3.09 13.71
N PRO A 287 -15.11 -3.65 12.73
CA PRO A 287 -14.59 -2.88 11.61
C PRO A 287 -15.66 -2.14 10.79
N VAL A 288 -16.88 -2.67 10.73
CA VAL A 288 -18.03 -1.99 10.09
C VAL A 288 -18.36 -0.68 10.78
N ASN A 289 -18.30 -0.62 12.12
CA ASN A 289 -18.54 0.59 12.87
C ASN A 289 -17.43 1.63 12.67
N TYR A 290 -16.18 1.22 12.49
CA TYR A 290 -15.10 2.11 12.07
C TYR A 290 -15.35 2.69 10.67
N VAL A 291 -15.78 1.87 9.71
CA VAL A 291 -16.17 2.37 8.37
C VAL A 291 -17.27 3.40 8.47
N ARG A 292 -18.36 3.12 9.22
CA ARG A 292 -19.48 4.04 9.44
C ARG A 292 -19.03 5.35 10.04
N TYR A 293 -18.23 5.30 11.10
CA TYR A 293 -17.68 6.49 11.75
C TYR A 293 -16.90 7.37 10.77
N HIS A 294 -15.98 6.78 10.01
CA HIS A 294 -15.10 7.56 9.12
C HIS A 294 -15.81 8.09 7.88
N LEU A 295 -16.75 7.35 7.31
CA LEU A 295 -17.52 7.82 6.15
C LEU A 295 -18.48 8.95 6.53
N VAL A 296 -19.13 8.86 7.68
CA VAL A 296 -19.94 9.98 8.20
C VAL A 296 -19.04 11.18 8.48
N SER A 297 -17.90 11.02 9.15
CA SER A 297 -16.95 12.11 9.39
C SER A 297 -16.46 12.77 8.10
N LEU A 298 -16.22 11.99 7.03
CA LEU A 298 -15.86 12.50 5.71
C LEU A 298 -16.96 13.38 5.12
N LEU A 299 -18.21 12.89 5.16
CA LEU A 299 -19.35 13.61 4.57
C LEU A 299 -19.74 14.84 5.38
N GLU A 300 -19.66 14.78 6.71
CA GLU A 300 -19.88 15.97 7.55
C GLU A 300 -18.81 17.05 7.28
N LYS A 301 -17.54 16.66 7.18
CA LYS A 301 -16.47 17.58 6.74
C LYS A 301 -16.80 18.24 5.40
N MET A 302 -17.27 17.48 4.40
CA MET A 302 -17.65 18.04 3.10
C MET A 302 -18.84 19.02 3.21
N ARG A 303 -19.82 18.73 4.07
CA ARG A 303 -20.95 19.62 4.32
C ARG A 303 -20.51 20.91 4.98
N GLU A 304 -19.74 20.82 6.06
CA GLU A 304 -19.21 21.97 6.81
C GLU A 304 -18.35 22.89 5.94
N GLN A 305 -17.51 22.30 5.08
CA GLN A 305 -16.65 23.02 4.16
C GLN A 305 -17.35 23.42 2.85
N GLN A 306 -18.65 23.13 2.72
CA GLN A 306 -19.49 23.51 1.58
C GLN A 306 -18.92 23.08 0.22
N TYR A 307 -18.52 21.81 0.12
CA TYR A 307 -18.05 21.25 -1.15
C TYR A 307 -19.14 21.39 -2.22
N ARG A 308 -18.73 21.94 -3.38
CA ARG A 308 -19.67 22.22 -4.50
C ARG A 308 -19.97 21.00 -5.35
N GLU A 309 -18.99 20.11 -5.45
CA GLU A 309 -19.11 18.86 -6.23
C GLU A 309 -19.28 17.68 -5.29
N PRO A 310 -20.22 16.77 -5.56
CA PRO A 310 -20.42 15.60 -4.73
C PRO A 310 -19.25 14.62 -4.82
N LEU A 311 -19.01 13.88 -3.74
CA LEU A 311 -18.09 12.74 -3.71
C LEU A 311 -18.59 11.67 -4.70
N ASN A 312 -17.86 11.43 -5.75
CA ASN A 312 -18.18 10.39 -6.75
C ASN A 312 -17.05 9.39 -6.98
N THR A 313 -15.90 9.61 -6.35
CA THR A 313 -14.74 8.73 -6.43
C THR A 313 -14.11 8.65 -5.05
N LEU A 314 -13.78 7.45 -4.58
CA LEU A 314 -13.13 7.22 -3.30
C LEU A 314 -11.93 6.29 -3.48
N ILE A 315 -10.72 6.81 -3.26
CA ILE A 315 -9.49 6.03 -3.27
C ILE A 315 -9.32 5.35 -1.92
N LEU A 316 -9.19 4.03 -1.91
CA LEU A 316 -8.93 3.20 -0.74
C LEU A 316 -7.42 3.15 -0.47
N GLY A 317 -6.86 4.24 0.05
CA GLY A 317 -5.42 4.47 0.21
C GLY A 317 -4.76 3.73 1.38
N CYS A 318 -5.31 2.60 1.77
CA CYS A 318 -4.74 1.68 2.76
C CYS A 318 -4.93 0.25 2.25
N THR A 319 -3.91 -0.58 2.41
CA THR A 319 -3.88 -1.98 1.95
C THR A 319 -4.94 -2.87 2.63
N HIS A 320 -5.50 -2.44 3.77
CA HIS A 320 -6.54 -3.17 4.49
C HIS A 320 -7.97 -2.82 4.03
N TYR A 321 -8.19 -1.61 3.50
CA TYR A 321 -9.54 -1.13 3.21
C TYR A 321 -10.25 -1.89 2.07
N PRO A 322 -9.56 -2.42 1.06
CA PRO A 322 -10.21 -3.26 0.06
C PRO A 322 -10.93 -4.49 0.61
N TYR A 323 -10.52 -5.03 1.78
CA TYR A 323 -11.25 -6.12 2.45
C TYR A 323 -12.67 -5.71 2.90
N LEU A 324 -12.91 -4.42 3.07
CA LEU A 324 -14.22 -3.86 3.43
C LEU A 324 -14.89 -3.11 2.27
N ARG A 325 -14.47 -3.38 1.01
CA ARG A 325 -14.98 -2.68 -0.18
C ARG A 325 -16.50 -2.70 -0.26
N ASP A 326 -17.10 -3.89 -0.10
CA ASP A 326 -18.56 -4.04 -0.18
C ASP A 326 -19.27 -3.34 0.98
N THR A 327 -18.70 -3.39 2.18
CA THR A 327 -19.19 -2.65 3.34
C THR A 327 -19.13 -1.14 3.09
N ILE A 328 -18.02 -0.62 2.56
CA ILE A 328 -17.87 0.80 2.22
C ILE A 328 -18.93 1.21 1.18
N ALA A 329 -19.13 0.42 0.13
CA ALA A 329 -20.12 0.66 -0.90
C ALA A 329 -21.56 0.67 -0.33
N SER A 330 -21.88 -0.30 0.53
CA SER A 330 -23.18 -0.40 1.20
C SER A 330 -23.45 0.82 2.10
N VAL A 331 -22.47 1.18 2.95
CA VAL A 331 -22.61 2.34 3.86
C VAL A 331 -22.77 3.65 3.08
N LEU A 332 -22.03 3.85 1.97
CA LEU A 332 -22.23 5.03 1.11
C LEU A 332 -23.62 5.07 0.50
N THR A 333 -24.19 3.93 0.08
CA THR A 333 -25.55 3.82 -0.45
C THR A 333 -26.60 4.14 0.62
N GLU A 334 -26.40 3.63 1.84
CA GLU A 334 -27.25 3.94 2.99
C GLU A 334 -27.24 5.44 3.29
N LEU A 335 -26.03 6.04 3.34
CA LEU A 335 -25.85 7.48 3.64
C LEU A 335 -26.45 8.36 2.54
N TYR A 336 -26.35 7.98 1.24
CA TYR A 336 -27.02 8.69 0.17
C TYR A 336 -28.54 8.73 0.33
N SER A 337 -29.11 7.67 0.90
CA SER A 337 -30.55 7.52 1.13
C SER A 337 -31.01 8.02 2.49
N TYR A 338 -30.05 8.40 3.38
CA TYR A 338 -30.37 8.83 4.74
C TYR A 338 -31.13 10.16 4.74
N GLN A 339 -32.24 10.20 5.49
CA GLN A 339 -33.07 11.39 5.69
C GLN A 339 -33.12 11.77 7.16
N ASP A 340 -33.07 13.05 7.42
CA ASP A 340 -33.41 13.67 8.71
C ASP A 340 -34.60 14.61 8.55
N ASN A 341 -34.93 15.41 9.57
CA ASN A 341 -36.04 16.35 9.54
C ASN A 341 -35.92 17.40 8.42
N SER A 342 -34.75 17.61 7.84
CA SER A 342 -34.47 18.56 6.76
C SER A 342 -34.51 17.92 5.37
N GLY A 343 -34.75 16.60 5.28
CA GLY A 343 -34.74 15.81 4.03
C GLY A 343 -33.45 14.97 3.87
N TYR A 344 -33.03 14.76 2.63
CA TYR A 344 -31.84 13.96 2.37
C TYR A 344 -30.56 14.68 2.80
N ARG A 345 -29.89 14.12 3.82
CA ARG A 345 -28.76 14.78 4.49
C ARG A 345 -27.53 14.97 3.61
N TYR A 346 -27.22 13.98 2.74
CA TYR A 346 -25.93 13.93 2.04
C TYR A 346 -26.00 14.09 0.53
N ARG A 347 -27.18 14.14 -0.10
CA ARG A 347 -27.29 14.20 -1.57
C ARG A 347 -26.62 15.38 -2.23
N THR A 348 -26.35 16.46 -1.50
CA THR A 348 -25.59 17.61 -2.00
C THR A 348 -24.09 17.37 -2.07
N VAL A 349 -23.56 16.48 -1.23
CA VAL A 349 -22.12 16.20 -1.11
C VAL A 349 -21.74 14.77 -1.45
N LEU A 350 -22.71 13.88 -1.69
CA LEU A 350 -22.51 12.48 -2.03
C LEU A 350 -23.29 12.15 -3.31
N ALA A 351 -22.61 11.58 -4.30
CA ALA A 351 -23.24 11.10 -5.53
C ALA A 351 -24.01 9.79 -5.28
N SER A 352 -24.99 9.50 -6.12
CA SER A 352 -25.77 8.26 -6.07
C SER A 352 -24.92 7.00 -6.33
N HIS A 353 -23.78 7.16 -6.97
CA HIS A 353 -22.77 6.11 -7.18
C HIS A 353 -21.40 6.70 -6.93
N VAL A 354 -20.60 6.02 -6.13
CA VAL A 354 -19.20 6.36 -5.83
C VAL A 354 -18.32 5.26 -6.39
N GLU A 355 -17.41 5.62 -7.30
CA GLU A 355 -16.38 4.70 -7.79
C GLU A 355 -15.34 4.45 -6.72
N LEU A 356 -15.18 3.20 -6.30
CA LEU A 356 -14.17 2.80 -5.32
C LEU A 356 -12.89 2.36 -6.06
N ILE A 357 -11.83 3.14 -5.91
CA ILE A 357 -10.53 2.86 -6.50
C ILE A 357 -9.67 2.08 -5.50
N ASP A 358 -9.29 0.87 -5.88
CA ASP A 358 -8.27 0.08 -5.16
C ASP A 358 -6.89 0.33 -5.78
N PRO A 359 -6.00 1.05 -5.11
CA PRO A 359 -4.67 1.33 -5.65
C PRO A 359 -3.82 0.09 -5.92
N ALA A 360 -4.07 -1.03 -5.21
CA ALA A 360 -3.33 -2.27 -5.44
C ALA A 360 -3.67 -2.87 -6.81
N ILE A 361 -4.96 -2.95 -7.15
CA ILE A 361 -5.44 -3.42 -8.46
C ILE A 361 -4.95 -2.48 -9.58
N GLU A 362 -5.04 -1.17 -9.38
CA GLU A 362 -4.57 -0.20 -10.38
C GLU A 362 -3.05 -0.26 -10.57
N THR A 363 -2.29 -0.51 -9.50
CA THR A 363 -0.84 -0.75 -9.58
C THR A 363 -0.52 -2.00 -10.39
N ALA A 364 -1.28 -3.08 -10.20
CA ALA A 364 -1.13 -4.29 -10.97
C ALA A 364 -1.41 -4.05 -12.47
N LYS A 365 -2.49 -3.34 -12.82
CA LYS A 365 -2.80 -2.96 -14.20
C LYS A 365 -1.71 -2.10 -14.84
N GLU A 366 -1.24 -1.06 -14.15
CA GLU A 366 -0.17 -0.18 -14.64
C GLU A 366 1.15 -0.95 -14.82
N ALA A 367 1.49 -1.86 -13.89
CA ALA A 367 2.67 -2.71 -14.01
C ALA A 367 2.59 -3.63 -15.23
N TYR A 368 1.43 -4.27 -15.47
CA TYR A 368 1.22 -5.11 -16.66
C TYR A 368 1.40 -4.31 -17.96
N LEU A 369 0.77 -3.16 -18.05
CA LEU A 369 0.87 -2.29 -19.23
C LEU A 369 2.31 -1.82 -19.47
N ALA A 370 3.03 -1.43 -18.41
CA ALA A 370 4.43 -1.02 -18.50
C ALA A 370 5.35 -2.15 -18.96
N LEU A 371 5.15 -3.38 -18.47
CA LEU A 371 5.88 -4.57 -18.94
C LEU A 371 5.67 -4.82 -20.45
N ARG A 372 4.41 -4.74 -20.89
CA ARG A 372 4.06 -4.95 -22.30
C ARG A 372 4.63 -3.84 -23.18
N GLN A 373 4.48 -2.58 -22.79
CA GLN A 373 4.99 -1.42 -23.55
C GLN A 373 6.51 -1.48 -23.73
N GLN A 374 7.24 -1.90 -22.69
CA GLN A 374 8.70 -1.99 -22.73
C GLN A 374 9.21 -3.36 -23.22
N LYS A 375 8.32 -4.26 -23.66
CA LYS A 375 8.63 -5.61 -24.13
C LYS A 375 9.43 -6.44 -23.10
N LEU A 376 9.12 -6.26 -21.82
CA LEU A 376 9.75 -6.96 -20.70
C LEU A 376 8.90 -8.13 -20.16
N ALA A 377 7.68 -8.31 -20.64
CA ALA A 377 6.82 -9.42 -20.26
C ALA A 377 7.41 -10.77 -20.71
N VAL A 378 7.27 -11.80 -19.87
CA VAL A 378 7.62 -13.18 -20.23
C VAL A 378 6.65 -13.67 -21.30
N THR A 379 7.17 -14.13 -22.44
CA THR A 379 6.36 -14.68 -23.53
C THR A 379 6.39 -16.21 -23.52
N SER A 380 5.55 -16.86 -24.34
CA SER A 380 5.55 -18.33 -24.49
C SER A 380 6.88 -18.89 -24.98
N ASN A 381 7.66 -18.07 -25.70
CA ASN A 381 8.94 -18.47 -26.27
C ASN A 381 10.14 -18.17 -25.34
N THR A 382 9.88 -17.60 -24.14
CA THR A 382 10.95 -17.28 -23.20
C THR A 382 11.29 -18.54 -22.40
N SER A 383 12.53 -19.05 -22.55
CA SER A 383 13.04 -20.09 -21.68
C SER A 383 13.27 -19.51 -20.30
N LEU A 384 12.47 -19.92 -19.31
CA LEU A 384 12.65 -19.48 -17.91
C LEU A 384 13.98 -20.04 -17.39
N THR A 385 14.85 -19.18 -16.90
CA THR A 385 16.00 -19.59 -16.10
C THR A 385 15.51 -20.24 -14.80
N ALA A 386 16.30 -21.13 -14.23
CA ALA A 386 15.94 -21.96 -13.06
C ALA A 386 15.81 -21.19 -11.72
N GLY A 387 15.42 -19.90 -11.73
CA GLY A 387 15.19 -19.09 -10.53
C GLY A 387 13.73 -19.12 -10.08
N GLY A 388 13.49 -19.05 -8.76
CA GLY A 388 12.17 -18.90 -8.14
C GLY A 388 11.86 -17.46 -7.77
N ASP A 389 10.72 -17.28 -7.08
CA ASP A 389 10.45 -16.03 -6.36
C ASP A 389 11.42 -15.91 -5.17
N ALA A 390 11.68 -14.68 -4.74
CA ALA A 390 12.50 -14.41 -3.56
C ALA A 390 11.84 -13.35 -2.67
N PHE A 391 11.84 -13.59 -1.37
CA PHE A 391 11.25 -12.69 -0.38
C PHE A 391 12.32 -12.28 0.61
N PHE A 392 12.48 -10.97 0.80
CA PHE A 392 13.50 -10.39 1.67
C PHE A 392 12.87 -9.45 2.69
N ILE A 393 13.50 -9.36 3.84
CA ILE A 393 13.15 -8.45 4.93
C ILE A 393 14.42 -7.75 5.42
N SER A 394 14.31 -6.47 5.77
CA SER A 394 15.39 -5.80 6.47
C SER A 394 15.37 -6.16 7.96
N VAL A 395 16.54 -6.43 8.51
CA VAL A 395 16.76 -6.63 9.95
C VAL A 395 17.83 -5.69 10.46
N PRO A 396 17.84 -5.32 11.77
CA PRO A 396 18.91 -4.52 12.34
C PRO A 396 20.28 -5.15 12.12
N ASN A 397 21.28 -4.34 11.75
CA ASN A 397 22.66 -4.80 11.64
C ASN A 397 23.32 -4.78 13.03
N THR A 398 23.24 -5.90 13.73
CA THR A 398 23.77 -6.07 15.08
C THR A 398 25.29 -6.07 15.16
N LEU A 399 26.01 -6.09 14.03
CA LEU A 399 27.46 -5.97 13.97
C LEU A 399 27.95 -4.53 14.13
N LEU A 400 27.07 -3.54 14.03
CA LEU A 400 27.39 -2.14 14.25
C LEU A 400 27.41 -1.82 15.75
N THR A 401 28.46 -1.13 16.21
CA THR A 401 28.53 -0.62 17.58
C THR A 401 27.50 0.48 17.82
N GLY A 402 26.85 0.48 18.98
CA GLY A 402 25.92 1.51 19.41
C GLY A 402 24.49 1.34 18.85
N VAL A 403 24.16 0.22 18.24
CA VAL A 403 22.79 -0.12 17.85
C VAL A 403 21.94 -0.35 19.10
N GLN A 404 20.78 0.32 19.18
CA GLN A 404 19.83 0.18 20.28
C GLN A 404 18.62 -0.62 19.82
N LEU A 405 18.38 -1.74 20.48
CA LEU A 405 17.30 -2.68 20.18
C LEU A 405 16.31 -2.75 21.35
N GLN A 406 15.06 -3.01 21.02
CA GLN A 406 14.02 -3.42 21.96
C GLN A 406 14.19 -4.92 22.30
N GLU A 407 13.42 -5.41 23.28
CA GLU A 407 13.45 -6.83 23.69
C GLU A 407 13.08 -7.80 22.54
N ASP A 408 12.28 -7.34 21.59
CA ASP A 408 11.88 -8.08 20.39
C ASP A 408 12.94 -8.10 19.27
N GLY A 409 14.08 -7.44 19.48
CA GLY A 409 15.19 -7.39 18.53
C GLY A 409 15.09 -6.31 17.46
N TRP A 410 14.05 -5.48 17.45
CA TRP A 410 13.91 -4.36 16.53
C TRP A 410 14.52 -3.07 17.10
N PHE A 411 14.80 -2.08 16.24
CA PHE A 411 15.33 -0.79 16.67
C PHE A 411 14.39 -0.10 17.67
N THR A 412 14.97 0.54 18.73
CA THR A 412 14.20 1.49 19.53
C THR A 412 13.77 2.69 18.68
N ASN A 413 12.68 3.36 19.05
CA ASN A 413 12.20 4.54 18.33
C ASN A 413 13.24 5.67 18.37
N GLU A 414 13.89 5.87 19.51
CA GLU A 414 14.95 6.88 19.73
C GLU A 414 16.12 6.64 18.76
N TYR A 415 16.58 5.41 18.64
CA TYR A 415 17.64 5.05 17.69
C TYR A 415 17.17 5.19 16.25
N LYS A 416 15.98 4.69 15.94
CA LYS A 416 15.41 4.69 14.59
C LYS A 416 15.30 6.09 13.99
N TYR A 417 14.67 7.03 14.73
CA TYR A 417 14.44 8.40 14.27
C TYR A 417 15.56 9.37 14.70
N GLY A 418 16.47 8.96 15.59
CA GLY A 418 17.64 9.73 15.99
C GLY A 418 18.76 9.77 14.96
N ARG A 419 18.79 8.79 14.01
CA ARG A 419 19.80 8.71 12.95
C ARG A 419 19.73 9.93 12.02
N ARG A 420 20.82 10.15 11.28
CA ARG A 420 20.93 11.25 10.31
C ARG A 420 21.10 10.70 8.90
N ALA A 421 20.53 11.38 7.92
CA ALA A 421 20.80 11.11 6.52
C ALA A 421 22.27 11.41 6.19
N GLY A 422 22.82 10.70 5.20
CA GLY A 422 24.21 10.85 4.76
C GLY A 422 25.23 10.07 5.58
N GLU A 423 24.83 9.37 6.64
CA GLU A 423 25.75 8.46 7.33
C GLU A 423 26.02 7.23 6.44
N GLN A 424 27.31 7.05 6.06
CA GLN A 424 27.73 5.92 5.22
C GLN A 424 27.81 4.62 6.03
N LYS A 425 26.72 4.25 6.72
CA LYS A 425 26.61 3.04 7.52
C LYS A 425 25.48 2.16 7.00
N GLN A 426 25.71 0.85 6.98
CA GLN A 426 24.69 -0.14 6.65
C GLN A 426 23.95 -0.52 7.95
N PHE A 427 22.98 0.29 8.32
CA PHE A 427 22.21 0.10 9.57
C PHE A 427 21.34 -1.16 9.57
N VAL A 428 20.95 -1.64 8.39
CA VAL A 428 20.11 -2.83 8.23
C VAL A 428 20.80 -3.85 7.32
N GLN A 429 20.47 -5.11 7.46
CA GLN A 429 20.80 -6.18 6.53
C GLN A 429 19.53 -6.68 5.85
N PHE A 430 19.62 -7.04 4.59
CA PHE A 430 18.52 -7.60 3.82
C PHE A 430 18.70 -9.11 3.75
N VAL A 431 17.83 -9.83 4.45
CA VAL A 431 17.89 -11.28 4.60
C VAL A 431 16.64 -11.93 4.02
N PRO A 432 16.67 -13.21 3.61
CA PRO A 432 15.46 -13.91 3.18
C PRO A 432 14.40 -13.94 4.29
N PHE A 433 13.11 -13.95 3.90
CA PHE A 433 12.01 -14.26 4.82
C PHE A 433 12.24 -15.66 5.39
N ASP A 434 12.21 -15.79 6.71
CA ASP A 434 12.20 -17.08 7.40
C ASP A 434 11.50 -16.96 8.77
N THR A 435 11.32 -18.09 9.44
CA THR A 435 10.65 -18.17 10.74
C THR A 435 11.38 -17.43 11.88
N ARG A 436 12.63 -17.03 11.67
CA ARG A 436 13.40 -16.20 12.64
C ARG A 436 13.04 -14.73 12.52
N ASN A 437 12.62 -14.29 11.33
CA ASN A 437 12.40 -12.88 10.99
C ASN A 437 10.90 -12.50 10.95
N ILE A 438 10.01 -13.48 10.84
CA ILE A 438 8.56 -13.29 10.79
C ILE A 438 7.90 -14.15 11.84
N ALA A 439 7.08 -13.53 12.69
CA ALA A 439 6.32 -14.25 13.70
C ALA A 439 5.36 -15.27 13.05
N GLN A 440 5.22 -16.43 13.66
CA GLN A 440 4.35 -17.51 13.18
C GLN A 440 2.90 -17.03 12.97
N ALA A 441 2.37 -16.21 13.88
CA ALA A 441 1.02 -15.65 13.75
C ALA A 441 0.85 -14.77 12.50
N THR A 442 1.87 -14.00 12.13
CA THR A 442 1.87 -13.20 10.90
C THR A 442 1.88 -14.11 9.66
N TYR A 443 2.66 -15.18 9.70
CA TYR A 443 2.72 -16.15 8.61
C TYR A 443 1.38 -16.89 8.41
N GLU A 444 0.71 -17.30 9.48
CA GLU A 444 -0.62 -17.91 9.41
C GLU A 444 -1.68 -16.91 8.88
N ARG A 445 -1.54 -15.64 9.21
CA ARG A 445 -2.40 -14.59 8.65
C ARG A 445 -2.22 -14.47 7.12
N PHE A 446 -1.01 -14.55 6.59
CA PHE A 446 -0.79 -14.56 5.13
C PHE A 446 -1.53 -15.73 4.47
N ARG A 447 -1.56 -16.90 5.10
CA ARG A 447 -2.28 -18.05 4.57
C ARG A 447 -3.77 -17.80 4.37
N SER A 448 -4.41 -17.08 5.29
CA SER A 448 -5.85 -16.80 5.23
C SER A 448 -6.20 -15.59 4.36
N MET A 449 -5.38 -14.54 4.40
CA MET A 449 -5.70 -13.26 3.77
C MET A 449 -5.04 -13.06 2.39
N LEU A 450 -3.92 -13.74 2.14
CA LEU A 450 -3.08 -13.55 0.95
C LEU A 450 -2.67 -14.91 0.37
N PRO A 451 -3.63 -15.75 -0.07
CA PRO A 451 -3.36 -17.15 -0.44
C PRO A 451 -2.41 -17.30 -1.63
N ALA A 452 -2.43 -16.38 -2.61
CA ALA A 452 -1.51 -16.43 -3.76
C ALA A 452 -0.07 -16.08 -3.33
N CYS A 453 0.11 -15.04 -2.53
CA CYS A 453 1.41 -14.70 -1.93
C CYS A 453 1.93 -15.83 -1.04
N TYR A 454 1.08 -16.36 -0.15
CA TYR A 454 1.44 -17.46 0.73
C TYR A 454 1.94 -18.67 -0.06
N GLY A 455 1.25 -19.03 -1.14
CA GLY A 455 1.66 -20.12 -2.03
C GLY A 455 3.02 -19.90 -2.70
N ARG A 456 3.43 -18.65 -2.90
CA ARG A 456 4.75 -18.26 -3.44
C ARG A 456 5.82 -18.25 -2.35
N ILE A 457 5.52 -17.64 -1.19
CA ILE A 457 6.42 -17.58 -0.02
C ILE A 457 6.76 -19.00 0.46
N LYS A 458 5.78 -19.89 0.59
CA LYS A 458 5.99 -21.28 1.05
C LYS A 458 6.97 -22.10 0.18
N LYS A 459 7.14 -21.73 -1.09
CA LYS A 459 8.09 -22.41 -1.99
C LYS A 459 9.53 -21.96 -1.79
N THR A 460 9.75 -20.87 -1.04
CA THR A 460 11.09 -20.30 -0.77
C THR A 460 11.64 -20.69 0.60
N PHE A 461 10.83 -21.37 1.43
CA PHE A 461 11.21 -21.92 2.75
C PHE A 461 11.69 -23.35 2.68
#